data_a682f1202531eda84aa96e28b3e6634b
#
_entry.id   a682f1202531eda84aa96e28b3e6634b
#
_cell.length_a   1.000
_cell.length_b   1.000
_cell.length_c   1.000
_cell.angle_alpha   90.00
_cell.angle_beta   90.00
_cell.angle_gamma   90.00
#
_symmetry.space_group_name_H-M   'P 1'
#
loop_
_entity.id
_entity.type
_entity.pdbx_description
1 polymer ?
#
loop_
_entity_poly.entity_id
_entity_poly.type
_entity_poly.pdbx_seq_one_letter_code
_entity_poly.pdbx_strand_id
1 'polypeptide(L)'
;MNVSPAFEILDGRFDAGLVLLADHATNVVPEPYEKLGLPDSAFGRHIAYDIGIEPLTRQLAARLGVPAVMSRFSRLLIDPNRGEDDPTIIMRISDGAIVPGNHPITADEWQHRIETYHRPYHRAVSDVIAKVADASGKAPLVLSLHSYTPAWKGVPRPWHAAVLWDTDARAVRPLIEGLQASGDILVGDNEPYDGALKGDTMYRHCMITGIPHALLEVRQDLIADEAGVTAWADRLAPIFERLNADPKLHEYEIHASRTGPYPAQPIAP
;
A
#
# COMPACT_ATOMS: atom_id res chain seq x y z
N MET A 1 -1.04 -22.02 19.56
CA MET A 1 -1.53 -20.63 19.50
C MET A 1 -1.90 -20.38 18.05
N ASN A 2 -3.16 -19.95 17.77
CA ASN A 2 -3.51 -19.54 16.40
C ASN A 2 -2.83 -18.20 16.12
N VAL A 3 -1.77 -18.23 15.32
CA VAL A 3 -1.15 -16.98 14.83
C VAL A 3 -2.11 -16.39 13.80
N SER A 4 -2.56 -15.17 14.02
CA SER A 4 -3.35 -14.44 13.02
C SER A 4 -2.55 -14.36 11.71
N PRO A 5 -3.17 -14.60 10.55
CA PRO A 5 -2.44 -14.54 9.28
C PRO A 5 -1.85 -13.14 9.06
N ALA A 6 -0.62 -13.07 8.53
CA ALA A 6 0.04 -11.80 8.25
C ALA A 6 -0.55 -11.11 7.00
N PHE A 7 -1.19 -11.86 6.13
CA PHE A 7 -1.75 -11.36 4.87
C PHE A 7 -3.00 -12.13 4.45
N GLU A 8 -3.72 -11.54 3.51
CA GLU A 8 -4.80 -12.17 2.76
C GLU A 8 -4.55 -11.95 1.28
N ILE A 9 -4.73 -13.00 0.48
CA ILE A 9 -4.73 -12.92 -0.98
C ILE A 9 -6.17 -13.04 -1.44
N LEU A 10 -6.65 -12.02 -2.15
CA LEU A 10 -7.89 -12.12 -2.92
C LEU A 10 -7.56 -12.80 -4.23
N ASP A 11 -8.31 -13.85 -4.55
CA ASP A 11 -8.14 -14.59 -5.78
C ASP A 11 -8.62 -13.77 -7.00
N GLY A 12 -8.08 -14.09 -8.18
CA GLY A 12 -8.41 -13.40 -9.41
C GLY A 12 -7.69 -14.02 -10.61
N ARG A 13 -7.84 -13.38 -11.77
CA ARG A 13 -7.19 -13.80 -12.99
C ARG A 13 -5.72 -13.35 -13.00
N PHE A 14 -4.82 -14.29 -12.78
CA PHE A 14 -3.37 -14.02 -12.83
C PHE A 14 -2.89 -13.66 -14.25
N ASP A 15 -3.58 -14.13 -15.28
CA ASP A 15 -3.29 -13.78 -16.69
C ASP A 15 -3.71 -12.36 -17.09
N ALA A 16 -4.42 -11.64 -16.22
CA ALA A 16 -4.84 -10.26 -16.47
C ALA A 16 -3.68 -9.25 -16.49
N GLY A 17 -2.56 -9.54 -15.81
CA GLY A 17 -1.38 -8.66 -15.81
C GLY A 17 -1.45 -7.50 -14.82
N LEU A 18 -2.42 -7.47 -13.89
CA LEU A 18 -2.61 -6.43 -12.86
C LEU A 18 -2.63 -7.05 -11.47
N VAL A 19 -1.97 -6.39 -10.52
CA VAL A 19 -1.99 -6.73 -9.08
C VAL A 19 -2.38 -5.49 -8.28
N LEU A 20 -3.27 -5.67 -7.31
CA LEU A 20 -3.61 -4.64 -6.33
C LEU A 20 -2.95 -4.96 -4.98
N LEU A 21 -2.44 -3.94 -4.29
CA LEU A 21 -1.85 -4.07 -2.96
C LEU A 21 -2.56 -3.13 -1.98
N ALA A 22 -2.64 -3.54 -0.71
CA ALA A 22 -3.10 -2.69 0.38
C ALA A 22 -2.27 -2.98 1.64
N ASP A 23 -1.21 -2.20 1.83
CA ASP A 23 -0.26 -2.37 2.93
C ASP A 23 -0.89 -2.15 4.31
N HIS A 24 -1.87 -1.26 4.41
CA HIS A 24 -2.49 -0.85 5.66
C HIS A 24 -3.99 -1.17 5.72
N ALA A 25 -4.38 -2.38 5.27
CA ALA A 25 -5.79 -2.74 5.10
C ALA A 25 -6.58 -2.88 6.41
N THR A 26 -5.93 -3.16 7.54
CA THR A 26 -6.63 -3.47 8.79
C THR A 26 -5.96 -2.86 10.02
N ASN A 27 -6.78 -2.65 11.07
CA ASN A 27 -6.33 -2.19 12.40
C ASN A 27 -6.13 -3.33 13.40
N VAL A 28 -6.12 -4.58 12.95
CA VAL A 28 -6.01 -5.75 13.85
C VAL A 28 -4.64 -5.81 14.49
N VAL A 29 -4.62 -5.92 15.81
CA VAL A 29 -3.44 -6.28 16.59
C VAL A 29 -3.70 -7.64 17.22
N PRO A 30 -2.84 -8.65 17.00
CA PRO A 30 -3.02 -9.98 17.58
C PRO A 30 -3.08 -9.95 19.10
N GLU A 31 -3.88 -10.85 19.69
CA GLU A 31 -4.16 -10.90 21.12
C GLU A 31 -2.93 -10.83 22.03
N PRO A 32 -1.80 -11.51 21.76
CA PRO A 32 -0.63 -11.46 22.61
C PRO A 32 0.00 -10.07 22.79
N TYR A 33 -0.34 -9.12 21.91
CA TYR A 33 0.17 -7.75 21.99
C TYR A 33 -0.72 -6.78 22.78
N GLU A 34 -1.83 -7.25 23.38
CA GLU A 34 -2.69 -6.47 24.28
C GLU A 34 -3.00 -5.05 23.77
N LYS A 35 -3.31 -4.95 22.46
CA LYS A 35 -3.55 -3.65 21.80
C LYS A 35 -2.40 -2.65 21.95
N LEU A 36 -1.17 -3.14 22.15
CA LEU A 36 0.03 -2.32 22.33
C LEU A 36 -0.08 -1.29 23.46
N GLY A 37 -0.95 -1.54 24.45
CA GLY A 37 -1.24 -0.61 25.55
C GLY A 37 -2.03 0.63 25.17
N LEU A 38 -2.65 0.64 23.98
CA LEU A 38 -3.47 1.74 23.48
C LEU A 38 -4.96 1.53 23.82
N PRO A 39 -5.74 2.62 23.99
CA PRO A 39 -7.20 2.53 24.13
C PRO A 39 -7.86 2.12 22.80
N ASP A 40 -9.05 1.53 22.88
CA ASP A 40 -9.82 1.07 21.72
C ASP A 40 -10.05 2.16 20.67
N SER A 41 -10.23 3.40 21.10
CA SER A 41 -10.41 4.54 20.22
C SER A 41 -9.23 4.83 19.29
N ALA A 42 -8.02 4.37 19.64
CA ALA A 42 -6.84 4.53 18.78
C ALA A 42 -6.95 3.69 17.50
N PHE A 43 -7.63 2.55 17.55
CA PHE A 43 -7.77 1.62 16.44
C PHE A 43 -8.83 2.03 15.40
N GLY A 44 -9.66 3.02 15.70
CA GLY A 44 -10.53 3.69 14.73
C GLY A 44 -9.87 4.85 13.99
N ARG A 45 -8.58 5.16 14.29
CA ARG A 45 -7.84 6.28 13.71
C ARG A 45 -6.91 5.82 12.59
N HIS A 46 -6.58 6.76 11.70
CA HIS A 46 -5.61 6.58 10.60
C HIS A 46 -4.20 6.12 11.06
N ILE A 47 -3.88 6.27 12.34
CA ILE A 47 -2.61 5.78 12.88
C ILE A 47 -2.52 4.25 12.87
N ALA A 48 -3.66 3.55 12.93
CA ALA A 48 -3.73 2.11 13.00
C ALA A 48 -3.84 1.43 11.63
N TYR A 49 -4.51 2.06 10.68
CA TYR A 49 -4.78 1.53 9.34
C TYR A 49 -5.27 2.65 8.40
N ASP A 50 -5.34 2.36 7.13
CA ASP A 50 -5.86 3.27 6.12
C ASP A 50 -7.37 3.06 5.97
N ILE A 51 -8.15 4.01 6.49
CA ILE A 51 -9.62 3.92 6.58
C ILE A 51 -10.23 3.80 5.18
N GLY A 52 -11.11 2.81 4.98
CA GLY A 52 -11.81 2.55 3.72
C GLY A 52 -11.03 1.75 2.69
N ILE A 53 -9.73 1.48 2.89
CA ILE A 53 -8.90 0.82 1.88
C ILE A 53 -9.21 -0.68 1.74
N GLU A 54 -9.45 -1.42 2.82
CA GLU A 54 -9.84 -2.83 2.71
C GLU A 54 -11.09 -3.02 1.82
N PRO A 55 -12.25 -2.39 2.11
CA PRO A 55 -13.42 -2.55 1.27
C PRO A 55 -13.25 -2.00 -0.17
N LEU A 56 -12.49 -0.92 -0.36
CA LEU A 56 -12.19 -0.41 -1.70
C LEU A 56 -11.35 -1.41 -2.51
N THR A 57 -10.32 -1.99 -1.91
CA THR A 57 -9.48 -3.02 -2.56
C THR A 57 -10.31 -4.25 -2.94
N ARG A 58 -11.17 -4.72 -2.04
CA ARG A 58 -12.06 -5.86 -2.30
C ARG A 58 -13.02 -5.59 -3.47
N GLN A 59 -13.65 -4.40 -3.50
CA GLN A 59 -14.54 -4.03 -4.61
C GLN A 59 -13.79 -3.92 -5.93
N LEU A 60 -12.61 -3.30 -5.95
CA LEU A 60 -11.79 -3.17 -7.16
C LEU A 60 -11.30 -4.53 -7.66
N ALA A 61 -10.76 -5.38 -6.78
CA ALA A 61 -10.32 -6.73 -7.13
C ALA A 61 -11.46 -7.56 -7.75
N ALA A 62 -12.65 -7.51 -7.15
CA ALA A 62 -13.82 -8.22 -7.66
C ALA A 62 -14.30 -7.68 -9.02
N ARG A 63 -14.35 -6.36 -9.21
CA ARG A 63 -14.81 -5.72 -10.47
C ARG A 63 -13.85 -5.98 -11.63
N LEU A 64 -12.55 -5.89 -11.36
CA LEU A 64 -11.50 -6.10 -12.35
C LEU A 64 -11.19 -7.59 -12.57
N GLY A 65 -11.61 -8.45 -11.65
CA GLY A 65 -11.31 -9.88 -11.67
C GLY A 65 -9.82 -10.16 -11.49
N VAL A 66 -9.09 -9.35 -10.70
CA VAL A 66 -7.64 -9.43 -10.53
C VAL A 66 -7.24 -9.80 -9.10
N PRO A 67 -6.07 -10.42 -8.88
CA PRO A 67 -5.61 -10.72 -7.54
C PRO A 67 -5.24 -9.45 -6.77
N ALA A 68 -5.42 -9.51 -5.44
CA ALA A 68 -4.95 -8.49 -4.54
C ALA A 68 -4.26 -9.10 -3.32
N VAL A 69 -3.27 -8.41 -2.75
CA VAL A 69 -2.63 -8.77 -1.47
C VAL A 69 -2.88 -7.66 -0.47
N MET A 70 -3.38 -8.04 0.70
CA MET A 70 -3.68 -7.12 1.80
C MET A 70 -3.00 -7.55 3.07
N SER A 71 -2.46 -6.62 3.86
CA SER A 71 -1.99 -6.92 5.22
C SER A 71 -3.16 -7.29 6.14
N ARG A 72 -2.92 -8.16 7.14
CA ARG A 72 -3.92 -8.55 8.14
C ARG A 72 -3.52 -8.15 9.56
N PHE A 73 -2.67 -7.17 9.68
CA PHE A 73 -2.22 -6.57 10.95
C PHE A 73 -2.13 -5.05 10.83
N SER A 74 -2.28 -4.39 11.98
CA SER A 74 -2.16 -2.92 12.08
C SER A 74 -0.72 -2.45 11.85
N ARG A 75 -0.56 -1.34 11.12
CA ARG A 75 0.74 -0.65 10.98
C ARG A 75 1.35 -0.19 12.33
N LEU A 76 0.54 -0.13 13.39
CA LEU A 76 1.05 0.14 14.74
C LEU A 76 1.85 -1.03 15.30
N LEU A 77 1.55 -2.27 14.90
CA LEU A 77 2.33 -3.45 15.30
C LEU A 77 3.70 -3.43 14.62
N ILE A 78 3.69 -3.33 13.31
CA ILE A 78 4.84 -3.17 12.44
C ILE A 78 4.34 -2.61 11.11
N ASP A 79 5.01 -1.61 10.53
CA ASP A 79 4.56 -0.99 9.29
C ASP A 79 5.10 -1.77 8.07
N PRO A 80 4.25 -2.49 7.30
CA PRO A 80 4.72 -3.21 6.12
C PRO A 80 5.22 -2.28 5.01
N ASN A 81 4.79 -1.02 5.00
CA ASN A 81 5.24 -0.03 4.02
C ASN A 81 6.50 0.74 4.50
N ARG A 82 7.38 0.05 5.23
CA ARG A 82 8.71 0.54 5.67
C ARG A 82 9.78 -0.52 5.45
N GLY A 83 11.00 -0.07 5.18
CA GLY A 83 12.16 -0.96 5.12
C GLY A 83 12.49 -1.56 6.48
N GLU A 84 13.11 -2.74 6.51
CA GLU A 84 13.53 -3.39 7.76
C GLU A 84 14.60 -2.59 8.53
N ASP A 85 15.33 -1.71 7.83
CA ASP A 85 16.32 -0.78 8.37
C ASP A 85 15.74 0.59 8.77
N ASP A 86 14.44 0.84 8.51
CA ASP A 86 13.79 2.08 8.90
C ASP A 86 13.44 2.05 10.41
N PRO A 87 13.93 3.02 11.21
CA PRO A 87 13.63 3.08 12.63
C PRO A 87 12.14 3.30 12.94
N THR A 88 11.35 3.69 11.96
CA THR A 88 9.90 3.90 12.10
C THR A 88 9.06 2.69 11.69
N ILE A 89 9.68 1.56 11.31
CA ILE A 89 8.95 0.33 11.00
C ILE A 89 8.11 -0.15 12.20
N ILE A 90 8.58 0.06 13.42
CA ILE A 90 7.83 -0.14 14.67
C ILE A 90 7.74 1.22 15.36
N MET A 91 6.68 1.96 15.07
CA MET A 91 6.51 3.33 15.52
C MET A 91 6.30 3.43 17.03
N ARG A 92 7.11 4.23 17.71
CA ARG A 92 6.96 4.56 19.15
C ARG A 92 5.94 5.66 19.38
N ILE A 93 5.80 6.54 18.41
CA ILE A 93 4.85 7.68 18.43
C ILE A 93 4.23 7.77 17.06
N SER A 94 2.90 7.85 16.99
CA SER A 94 2.15 8.07 15.76
C SER A 94 1.11 9.16 15.98
N ASP A 95 1.17 10.25 15.21
CA ASP A 95 0.28 11.42 15.32
C ASP A 95 0.05 11.87 16.77
N GLY A 96 1.14 12.05 17.52
CA GLY A 96 1.13 12.46 18.92
C GLY A 96 0.70 11.40 19.94
N ALA A 97 0.27 10.23 19.50
CA ALA A 97 -0.04 9.10 20.38
C ALA A 97 1.24 8.29 20.65
N ILE A 98 1.60 8.15 21.91
CA ILE A 98 2.66 7.21 22.33
C ILE A 98 2.09 5.80 22.26
N VAL A 99 2.86 4.85 21.69
CA VAL A 99 2.51 3.43 21.59
C VAL A 99 3.30 2.66 22.66
N PRO A 100 2.73 2.38 23.85
CA PRO A 100 3.48 1.82 24.98
C PRO A 100 4.11 0.45 24.66
N GLY A 101 3.40 -0.41 23.92
CA GLY A 101 3.88 -1.74 23.53
C GLY A 101 5.02 -1.74 22.50
N ASN A 102 5.41 -0.55 22.00
CA ASN A 102 6.54 -0.38 21.08
C ASN A 102 7.77 0.27 21.73
N HIS A 103 7.71 0.58 23.03
CA HIS A 103 8.86 1.17 23.74
C HIS A 103 8.82 0.92 25.25
N PRO A 104 9.87 0.31 25.82
CA PRO A 104 11.02 -0.28 25.14
C PRO A 104 10.64 -1.56 24.39
N ILE A 105 11.33 -1.84 23.29
CA ILE A 105 11.22 -3.10 22.54
C ILE A 105 12.60 -3.75 22.50
N THR A 106 12.67 -5.08 22.75
CA THR A 106 13.91 -5.85 22.66
C THR A 106 14.27 -6.15 21.21
N ALA A 107 15.53 -6.46 20.93
CA ALA A 107 15.97 -6.87 19.60
C ALA A 107 15.26 -8.18 19.15
N ASP A 108 15.04 -9.11 20.08
CA ASP A 108 14.35 -10.38 19.80
C ASP A 108 12.88 -10.14 19.42
N GLU A 109 12.18 -9.24 20.11
CA GLU A 109 10.79 -8.89 19.77
C GLU A 109 10.70 -8.12 18.44
N TRP A 110 11.65 -7.22 18.19
CA TRP A 110 11.77 -6.54 16.89
C TRP A 110 11.91 -7.57 15.76
N GLN A 111 12.86 -8.48 15.89
CA GLN A 111 13.11 -9.54 14.90
C GLN A 111 11.90 -10.47 14.76
N HIS A 112 11.25 -10.83 15.88
CA HIS A 112 10.05 -11.65 15.87
C HIS A 112 8.92 -11.02 15.03
N ARG A 113 8.66 -9.71 15.16
CA ARG A 113 7.63 -9.03 14.36
C ARG A 113 8.01 -8.98 12.88
N ILE A 114 9.28 -8.77 12.55
CA ILE A 114 9.76 -8.83 11.17
C ILE A 114 9.49 -10.23 10.58
N GLU A 115 9.86 -11.28 11.27
CA GLU A 115 9.75 -12.65 10.77
C GLU A 115 8.31 -13.17 10.72
N THR A 116 7.47 -12.70 11.64
CA THR A 116 6.09 -13.19 11.78
C THR A 116 5.10 -12.43 10.89
N TYR A 117 5.31 -11.14 10.66
CA TYR A 117 4.33 -10.27 9.96
C TYR A 117 4.90 -9.64 8.70
N HIS A 118 6.02 -8.93 8.80
CA HIS A 118 6.57 -8.13 7.70
C HIS A 118 7.06 -9.01 6.55
N ARG A 119 7.98 -9.92 6.80
CA ARG A 119 8.53 -10.81 5.76
C ARG A 119 7.49 -11.74 5.12
N PRO A 120 6.53 -12.36 5.87
CA PRO A 120 5.49 -13.15 5.24
C PRO A 120 4.57 -12.34 4.33
N TYR A 121 4.23 -11.10 4.70
CA TYR A 121 3.48 -10.20 3.83
C TYR A 121 4.23 -9.91 2.53
N HIS A 122 5.50 -9.51 2.61
CA HIS A 122 6.31 -9.22 1.43
C HIS A 122 6.57 -10.45 0.55
N ARG A 123 6.72 -11.65 1.14
CA ARG A 123 6.78 -12.89 0.36
C ARG A 123 5.49 -13.12 -0.42
N ALA A 124 4.34 -12.93 0.19
CA ALA A 124 3.06 -13.06 -0.49
C ALA A 124 2.91 -12.05 -1.65
N VAL A 125 3.37 -10.82 -1.47
CA VAL A 125 3.41 -9.80 -2.54
C VAL A 125 4.31 -10.27 -3.69
N SER A 126 5.54 -10.70 -3.40
CA SER A 126 6.46 -11.24 -4.42
C SER A 126 5.88 -12.44 -5.16
N ASP A 127 5.28 -13.38 -4.43
CA ASP A 127 4.72 -14.61 -5.00
C ASP A 127 3.55 -14.30 -5.94
N VAL A 128 2.66 -13.36 -5.57
CA VAL A 128 1.53 -12.96 -6.43
C VAL A 128 2.01 -12.21 -7.66
N ILE A 129 2.97 -11.28 -7.52
CA ILE A 129 3.59 -10.57 -8.64
C ILE A 129 4.23 -11.57 -9.62
N ALA A 130 5.00 -12.53 -9.11
CA ALA A 130 5.63 -13.56 -9.94
C ALA A 130 4.61 -14.42 -10.68
N LYS A 131 3.55 -14.87 -9.99
CA LYS A 131 2.45 -15.64 -10.62
C LYS A 131 1.75 -14.87 -11.72
N VAL A 132 1.53 -13.55 -11.53
CA VAL A 132 0.92 -12.71 -12.56
C VAL A 132 1.88 -12.53 -13.74
N ALA A 133 3.18 -12.34 -13.51
CA ALA A 133 4.18 -12.27 -14.56
C ALA A 133 4.22 -13.56 -15.39
N ASP A 134 4.28 -14.71 -14.72
CA ASP A 134 4.32 -16.02 -15.37
C ASP A 134 3.04 -16.31 -16.17
N ALA A 135 1.86 -16.05 -15.59
CA ALA A 135 0.58 -16.34 -16.23
C ALA A 135 0.26 -15.38 -17.40
N SER A 136 0.65 -14.11 -17.29
CA SER A 136 0.41 -13.11 -18.34
C SER A 136 1.49 -13.05 -19.40
N GLY A 137 2.69 -13.58 -19.12
CA GLY A 137 3.86 -13.52 -20.00
C GLY A 137 4.46 -12.13 -20.18
N LYS A 138 4.16 -11.17 -19.28
CA LYS A 138 4.57 -9.77 -19.36
C LYS A 138 4.84 -9.19 -17.98
N ALA A 139 5.47 -8.00 -17.90
CA ALA A 139 5.63 -7.29 -16.63
C ALA A 139 4.24 -6.99 -16.03
N PRO A 140 3.98 -7.32 -14.77
CA PRO A 140 2.73 -6.93 -14.12
C PRO A 140 2.65 -5.42 -13.92
N LEU A 141 1.45 -4.83 -14.06
CA LEU A 141 1.15 -3.52 -13.50
C LEU A 141 0.80 -3.70 -12.01
N VAL A 142 1.44 -2.95 -11.14
CA VAL A 142 1.18 -3.01 -9.68
C VAL A 142 0.61 -1.69 -9.20
N LEU A 143 -0.58 -1.72 -8.59
CA LEU A 143 -1.23 -0.55 -8.02
C LEU A 143 -1.42 -0.75 -6.51
N SER A 144 -0.74 0.07 -5.70
CA SER A 144 -0.89 0.09 -4.24
C SER A 144 -1.93 1.11 -3.84
N LEU A 145 -2.85 0.70 -2.95
CA LEU A 145 -3.98 1.50 -2.51
C LEU A 145 -3.79 1.90 -1.06
N HIS A 146 -3.87 3.21 -0.80
CA HIS A 146 -3.74 3.84 0.50
C HIS A 146 -4.81 4.90 0.72
N SER A 147 -4.96 5.36 1.97
CA SER A 147 -5.77 6.53 2.28
C SER A 147 -5.13 7.44 3.32
N TYR A 148 -5.43 8.72 3.24
CA TYR A 148 -4.89 9.75 4.12
C TYR A 148 -5.97 10.64 4.72
N THR A 149 -5.62 11.34 5.80
CA THR A 149 -6.53 12.21 6.55
C THR A 149 -6.89 13.49 5.78
N PRO A 150 -8.15 13.99 5.88
CA PRO A 150 -8.58 15.21 5.19
C PRO A 150 -7.93 16.48 5.71
N ALA A 151 -7.27 16.42 6.88
CA ALA A 151 -6.54 17.54 7.47
C ALA A 151 -5.34 17.02 8.26
N TRP A 152 -4.32 17.86 8.40
CA TRP A 152 -3.15 17.61 9.26
C TRP A 152 -2.89 18.80 10.16
N LYS A 153 -2.87 18.58 11.49
CA LYS A 153 -2.68 19.63 12.50
C LYS A 153 -3.57 20.84 12.28
N GLY A 154 -4.85 20.61 11.91
CA GLY A 154 -5.83 21.66 11.65
C GLY A 154 -5.75 22.30 10.26
N VAL A 155 -4.79 21.94 9.42
CA VAL A 155 -4.67 22.45 8.04
C VAL A 155 -5.38 21.46 7.11
N PRO A 156 -6.44 21.90 6.37
CA PRO A 156 -7.11 21.06 5.40
C PRO A 156 -6.18 20.63 4.25
N ARG A 157 -6.37 19.40 3.78
CA ARG A 157 -5.71 18.85 2.59
C ARG A 157 -6.69 18.94 1.42
N PRO A 158 -6.40 19.75 0.40
CA PRO A 158 -7.38 20.05 -0.65
C PRO A 158 -7.60 18.89 -1.64
N TRP A 159 -6.62 18.01 -1.78
CA TRP A 159 -6.66 16.91 -2.75
C TRP A 159 -7.70 15.86 -2.35
N HIS A 160 -8.43 15.34 -3.34
CA HIS A 160 -9.38 14.22 -3.16
C HIS A 160 -8.65 12.89 -3.23
N ALA A 161 -7.64 12.83 -4.08
CA ALA A 161 -6.69 11.73 -4.21
C ALA A 161 -5.29 12.27 -4.44
N ALA A 162 -4.29 11.42 -4.26
CA ALA A 162 -2.91 11.71 -4.59
C ALA A 162 -2.25 10.49 -5.24
N VAL A 163 -1.25 10.71 -6.06
CA VAL A 163 -0.41 9.66 -6.60
C VAL A 163 1.02 9.92 -6.12
N LEU A 164 1.57 8.96 -5.40
CA LEU A 164 2.90 9.03 -4.84
C LEU A 164 3.84 8.16 -5.67
N TRP A 165 5.02 8.69 -5.98
CA TRP A 165 5.97 8.02 -6.85
C TRP A 165 7.41 8.55 -6.65
N ASP A 166 8.38 7.74 -7.04
CA ASP A 166 9.80 8.13 -7.02
C ASP A 166 10.20 8.77 -8.36
N THR A 167 10.57 7.97 -9.36
CA THR A 167 11.03 8.44 -10.67
C THR A 167 10.32 7.75 -11.84
N ASP A 168 9.74 6.56 -11.63
CA ASP A 168 8.97 5.87 -12.67
C ASP A 168 7.59 6.51 -12.86
N ALA A 169 7.46 7.30 -13.90
CA ALA A 169 6.22 8.02 -14.20
C ALA A 169 5.25 7.25 -15.12
N ARG A 170 5.62 6.05 -15.58
CA ARG A 170 4.86 5.33 -16.63
C ARG A 170 3.39 5.11 -16.25
N ALA A 171 3.11 4.57 -15.07
CA ALA A 171 1.74 4.39 -14.59
C ALA A 171 1.16 5.64 -13.94
N VAL A 172 2.00 6.52 -13.41
CA VAL A 172 1.62 7.70 -12.63
C VAL A 172 0.91 8.74 -13.47
N ARG A 173 1.51 9.14 -14.59
CA ARG A 173 0.94 10.21 -15.45
C ARG A 173 -0.44 9.84 -15.98
N PRO A 174 -0.66 8.67 -16.62
CA PRO A 174 -2.00 8.30 -17.10
C PRO A 174 -3.01 8.05 -15.96
N LEU A 175 -2.55 7.67 -14.74
CA LEU A 175 -3.42 7.58 -13.57
C LEU A 175 -3.92 8.96 -13.13
N ILE A 176 -3.02 9.95 -13.01
CA ILE A 176 -3.38 11.35 -12.67
C ILE A 176 -4.34 11.92 -13.72
N GLU A 177 -4.02 11.77 -15.00
CA GLU A 177 -4.87 12.21 -16.11
C GLU A 177 -6.26 11.56 -16.06
N GLY A 178 -6.31 10.25 -15.80
CA GLY A 178 -7.56 9.51 -15.68
C GLY A 178 -8.43 9.98 -14.51
N LEU A 179 -7.82 10.30 -13.37
CA LEU A 179 -8.52 10.86 -12.21
C LEU A 179 -9.05 12.28 -12.47
N GLN A 180 -8.26 13.11 -13.15
CA GLN A 180 -8.63 14.50 -13.46
C GLN A 180 -9.64 14.63 -14.61
N ALA A 181 -9.81 13.60 -15.43
CA ALA A 181 -10.66 13.65 -16.64
C ALA A 181 -12.13 14.01 -16.36
N SER A 182 -12.65 13.71 -15.19
CA SER A 182 -14.01 14.08 -14.77
C SER A 182 -14.18 15.56 -14.38
N GLY A 183 -13.07 16.27 -14.12
CA GLY A 183 -13.06 17.69 -13.74
C GLY A 183 -13.48 17.99 -12.29
N ASP A 184 -13.90 16.99 -11.52
CA ASP A 184 -14.38 17.11 -10.12
C ASP A 184 -13.35 16.64 -9.08
N ILE A 185 -12.22 16.08 -9.53
CA ILE A 185 -11.16 15.55 -8.66
C ILE A 185 -9.92 16.44 -8.72
N LEU A 186 -9.52 16.95 -7.55
CA LEU A 186 -8.20 17.55 -7.37
C LEU A 186 -7.21 16.46 -6.96
N VAL A 187 -6.19 16.24 -7.77
CA VAL A 187 -5.18 15.19 -7.56
C VAL A 187 -3.85 15.82 -7.11
N GLY A 188 -3.29 15.31 -6.02
CA GLY A 188 -1.93 15.61 -5.59
C GLY A 188 -0.91 14.77 -6.38
N ASP A 189 0.15 15.41 -6.86
CA ASP A 189 1.30 14.74 -7.49
C ASP A 189 2.45 14.83 -6.50
N ASN A 190 2.74 13.71 -5.80
CA ASN A 190 3.60 13.68 -4.61
C ASN A 190 3.17 14.69 -3.53
N GLU A 191 1.86 14.79 -3.30
CA GLU A 191 1.25 15.62 -2.26
C GLU A 191 0.13 14.82 -1.56
N PRO A 192 0.00 14.85 -0.24
CA PRO A 192 0.78 15.61 0.75
C PRO A 192 2.07 14.90 1.19
N TYR A 193 2.43 13.79 0.58
CA TYR A 193 3.64 13.01 0.88
C TYR A 193 4.48 12.83 -0.39
N ASP A 194 5.77 12.57 -0.22
CA ASP A 194 6.68 12.17 -1.30
C ASP A 194 6.74 10.64 -1.39
N GLY A 195 6.61 10.09 -2.59
CA GLY A 195 6.69 8.64 -2.84
C GLY A 195 8.10 8.06 -2.92
N ALA A 196 9.15 8.89 -2.84
CA ALA A 196 10.52 8.38 -2.78
C ALA A 196 10.87 7.92 -1.35
N LEU A 197 10.52 6.69 -1.02
CA LEU A 197 10.78 6.10 0.29
C LEU A 197 11.57 4.78 0.15
N LYS A 198 12.82 4.80 0.57
CA LYS A 198 13.70 3.63 0.49
C LYS A 198 13.13 2.48 1.32
N GLY A 199 12.99 1.32 0.67
CA GLY A 199 12.59 0.08 1.34
C GLY A 199 11.08 -0.05 1.58
N ASP A 200 10.25 0.88 1.14
CA ASP A 200 8.80 0.70 1.13
C ASP A 200 8.36 -0.39 0.13
N THR A 201 7.08 -0.68 0.09
CA THR A 201 6.53 -1.74 -0.77
C THR A 201 6.80 -1.48 -2.25
N MET A 202 6.63 -0.25 -2.73
CA MET A 202 6.87 0.09 -4.14
C MET A 202 8.35 0.05 -4.49
N TYR A 203 9.21 0.55 -3.61
CA TYR A 203 10.66 0.44 -3.80
C TYR A 203 11.11 -1.03 -3.89
N ARG A 204 10.68 -1.84 -2.93
CA ARG A 204 11.08 -3.26 -2.77
C ARG A 204 10.64 -4.14 -3.94
N HIS A 205 9.42 -3.99 -4.40
CA HIS A 205 8.81 -4.91 -5.37
C HIS A 205 8.78 -4.37 -6.80
N CYS A 206 8.83 -3.05 -6.98
CA CYS A 206 8.63 -2.45 -8.29
C CYS A 206 9.81 -1.62 -8.76
N MET A 207 10.28 -0.63 -7.97
CA MET A 207 11.38 0.25 -8.40
C MET A 207 12.66 -0.53 -8.71
N ILE A 208 13.13 -1.39 -7.79
CA ILE A 208 14.37 -2.14 -7.97
C ILE A 208 14.27 -3.26 -9.02
N THR A 209 13.07 -3.65 -9.41
CA THR A 209 12.79 -4.71 -10.40
C THR A 209 12.36 -4.15 -11.76
N GLY A 210 12.09 -2.86 -11.86
CA GLY A 210 11.63 -2.19 -13.09
C GLY A 210 10.19 -2.47 -13.46
N ILE A 211 9.36 -2.94 -12.51
CA ILE A 211 7.93 -3.21 -12.69
C ILE A 211 7.16 -1.88 -12.71
N PRO A 212 6.28 -1.63 -13.72
CA PRO A 212 5.42 -0.45 -13.75
C PRO A 212 4.46 -0.43 -12.55
N HIS A 213 4.37 0.72 -11.89
CA HIS A 213 3.58 0.83 -10.66
C HIS A 213 3.11 2.26 -10.38
N ALA A 214 2.13 2.37 -9.50
CA ALA A 214 1.75 3.63 -8.87
C ALA A 214 1.20 3.36 -7.46
N LEU A 215 1.41 4.29 -6.53
CA LEU A 215 0.76 4.30 -5.23
C LEU A 215 -0.32 5.37 -5.25
N LEU A 216 -1.57 4.93 -5.09
CA LEU A 216 -2.75 5.79 -5.02
C LEU A 216 -3.16 5.99 -3.57
N GLU A 217 -3.27 7.23 -3.17
CA GLU A 217 -3.82 7.68 -1.90
C GLU A 217 -5.21 8.29 -2.11
N VAL A 218 -6.25 7.78 -1.47
CA VAL A 218 -7.59 8.40 -1.47
C VAL A 218 -7.82 9.11 -0.14
N ARG A 219 -8.38 10.33 -0.16
CA ARG A 219 -8.72 11.01 1.09
C ARG A 219 -9.80 10.24 1.85
N GLN A 220 -9.51 9.84 3.07
CA GLN A 220 -10.28 8.83 3.83
C GLN A 220 -11.75 9.19 4.07
N ASP A 221 -12.09 10.48 4.17
CA ASP A 221 -13.47 10.95 4.32
C ASP A 221 -14.36 10.64 3.11
N LEU A 222 -13.75 10.43 1.94
CA LEU A 222 -14.44 10.09 0.69
C LEU A 222 -14.73 8.59 0.54
N ILE A 223 -14.13 7.76 1.39
CA ILE A 223 -14.28 6.29 1.41
C ILE A 223 -14.55 5.77 2.84
N ALA A 224 -15.11 6.64 3.69
CA ALA A 224 -15.38 6.29 5.10
C ALA A 224 -16.59 5.36 5.26
N ASP A 225 -17.46 5.29 4.27
CA ASP A 225 -18.66 4.45 4.26
C ASP A 225 -18.79 3.67 2.94
N GLU A 226 -19.77 2.77 2.90
CA GLU A 226 -20.01 1.89 1.74
C GLU A 226 -20.35 2.67 0.47
N ALA A 227 -21.09 3.77 0.58
CA ALA A 227 -21.46 4.60 -0.57
C ALA A 227 -20.25 5.28 -1.18
N GLY A 228 -19.36 5.84 -0.35
CA GLY A 228 -18.12 6.44 -0.77
C GLY A 228 -17.16 5.42 -1.39
N VAL A 229 -17.01 4.25 -0.76
CA VAL A 229 -16.21 3.14 -1.31
C VAL A 229 -16.73 2.71 -2.68
N THR A 230 -18.04 2.57 -2.84
CA THR A 230 -18.66 2.19 -4.12
C THR A 230 -18.43 3.25 -5.19
N ALA A 231 -18.63 4.53 -4.86
CA ALA A 231 -18.41 5.64 -5.79
C ALA A 231 -16.96 5.72 -6.26
N TRP A 232 -15.99 5.49 -5.34
CA TRP A 232 -14.59 5.46 -5.70
C TRP A 232 -14.20 4.21 -6.49
N ALA A 233 -14.78 3.05 -6.19
CA ALA A 233 -14.59 1.85 -7.00
C ALA A 233 -15.15 2.01 -8.42
N ASP A 234 -16.33 2.66 -8.59
CA ASP A 234 -16.90 2.99 -9.91
C ASP A 234 -16.00 3.93 -10.71
N ARG A 235 -15.36 4.87 -10.05
CA ARG A 235 -14.41 5.81 -10.67
C ARG A 235 -13.10 5.14 -11.07
N LEU A 236 -12.52 4.33 -10.18
CA LEU A 236 -11.18 3.77 -10.34
C LEU A 236 -11.14 2.58 -11.29
N ALA A 237 -12.16 1.71 -11.28
CA ALA A 237 -12.14 0.50 -12.10
C ALA A 237 -11.90 0.79 -13.60
N PRO A 238 -12.64 1.71 -14.27
CA PRO A 238 -12.39 1.99 -15.69
C PRO A 238 -11.04 2.68 -15.94
N ILE A 239 -10.47 3.39 -14.95
CA ILE A 239 -9.12 3.96 -15.04
C ILE A 239 -8.10 2.83 -15.03
N PHE A 240 -8.20 1.91 -14.08
CA PHE A 240 -7.29 0.77 -13.93
C PHE A 240 -7.38 -0.19 -15.13
N GLU A 241 -8.57 -0.41 -15.68
CA GLU A 241 -8.75 -1.16 -16.92
C GLU A 241 -7.99 -0.53 -18.10
N ARG A 242 -8.10 0.80 -18.27
CA ARG A 242 -7.36 1.51 -19.32
C ARG A 242 -5.85 1.44 -19.13
N LEU A 243 -5.37 1.60 -17.89
CA LEU A 243 -3.95 1.45 -17.58
C LEU A 243 -3.47 0.03 -17.90
N ASN A 244 -4.21 -0.97 -17.47
CA ASN A 244 -3.86 -2.37 -17.71
C ASN A 244 -3.94 -2.79 -19.20
N ALA A 245 -4.66 -2.04 -20.01
CA ALA A 245 -4.74 -2.27 -21.47
C ALA A 245 -3.57 -1.63 -22.26
N ASP A 246 -2.79 -0.74 -21.64
CA ASP A 246 -1.65 -0.10 -22.29
C ASP A 246 -0.44 -1.05 -22.29
N PRO A 247 0.04 -1.53 -23.46
CA PRO A 247 1.17 -2.44 -23.52
C PRO A 247 2.47 -1.86 -22.96
N LYS A 248 2.63 -0.53 -22.93
CA LYS A 248 3.80 0.14 -22.33
C LYS A 248 3.88 -0.05 -20.81
N LEU A 249 2.75 -0.30 -20.16
CA LEU A 249 2.67 -0.59 -18.73
C LEU A 249 2.86 -2.10 -18.42
N HIS A 250 3.46 -2.82 -19.36
CA HIS A 250 3.78 -4.24 -19.23
C HIS A 250 5.22 -4.55 -19.67
N GLU A 251 6.10 -3.56 -19.59
CA GLU A 251 7.52 -3.68 -19.91
C GLU A 251 8.36 -3.46 -18.64
N TYR A 252 9.44 -4.24 -18.47
CA TYR A 252 10.40 -4.02 -17.40
C TYR A 252 11.34 -2.89 -17.78
N GLU A 253 11.44 -1.86 -16.93
CA GLU A 253 12.36 -0.74 -17.13
C GLU A 253 12.88 -0.23 -15.79
N ILE A 254 14.19 -0.30 -15.57
CA ILE A 254 14.83 0.17 -14.34
C ILE A 254 15.01 1.68 -14.39
N HIS A 255 14.46 2.37 -13.40
CA HIS A 255 14.62 3.81 -13.16
C HIS A 255 15.52 4.03 -11.94
N ALA A 256 16.37 5.06 -11.98
CA ALA A 256 17.19 5.41 -10.81
C ALA A 256 16.31 6.03 -9.71
N SER A 257 16.50 5.58 -8.46
CA SER A 257 15.76 6.14 -7.33
C SER A 257 16.35 7.46 -6.82
N ARG A 258 15.50 8.39 -6.39
CA ARG A 258 15.90 9.60 -5.66
C ARG A 258 16.47 9.30 -4.27
N THR A 259 16.23 8.09 -3.74
CA THR A 259 16.76 7.65 -2.45
C THR A 259 18.19 7.13 -2.50
N GLY A 260 18.78 7.10 -3.69
CA GLY A 260 20.17 6.67 -3.93
C GLY A 260 20.26 5.38 -4.75
N PRO A 261 21.49 4.86 -4.95
CA PRO A 261 21.71 3.67 -5.77
C PRO A 261 21.03 2.44 -5.15
N TYR A 262 20.56 1.55 -6.01
CA TYR A 262 20.02 0.26 -5.57
C TYR A 262 21.10 -0.62 -4.94
N PRO A 263 20.73 -1.47 -3.98
CA PRO A 263 21.68 -2.43 -3.40
C PRO A 263 22.23 -3.37 -4.49
N ALA A 264 23.48 -3.78 -4.34
CA ALA A 264 24.17 -4.66 -5.32
C ALA A 264 23.54 -6.07 -5.41
N GLN A 265 22.72 -6.45 -4.43
CA GLN A 265 21.89 -7.66 -4.45
C GLN A 265 20.45 -7.27 -4.21
N PRO A 266 19.46 -7.97 -4.84
CA PRO A 266 18.06 -7.77 -4.52
C PRO A 266 17.85 -7.97 -3.02
N ILE A 267 17.03 -7.10 -2.42
CA ILE A 267 16.54 -7.32 -1.06
C ILE A 267 15.82 -8.66 -1.11
N ALA A 268 16.30 -9.65 -0.35
CA ALA A 268 15.66 -10.97 -0.33
C ALA A 268 14.18 -10.82 0.05
N PRO A 269 13.27 -11.53 -0.63
CA PRO A 269 11.85 -11.47 -0.38
C PRO A 269 11.47 -11.96 1.02
#